data_9731289b55dfbdbe1e9f00497e26212e
#
_entry.id   9731289b55dfbdbe1e9f00497e26212e
#
_cell.length_a   1.000
_cell.length_b   1.000
_cell.length_c   1.000
_cell.angle_alpha   90.00
_cell.angle_beta   90.00
_cell.angle_gamma   90.00
#
_symmetry.space_group_name_H-M   'P 1'
#
loop_
_entity.id
_entity.type
_entity.pdbx_description
1 polymer ?
#
loop_
_entity_poly.entity_id
_entity_poly.type
_entity_poly.pdbx_seq_one_letter_code
_entity_poly.pdbx_strand_id
1 'polypeptide(L)'
;MDAESGRILYGKEEQTPRPMASTTKIMTCLLALEQSSPSEEVSFSSRAVSMPKVHLGASKGSSFTMNDLLHSLMLESHNDTAVAVAEHVGGSVEGFADKMNQKAAQLGLNATHFVTPNGLDAEGHQSTPADMCRLASYACQNKDFLKIIHTPSKTISDKKGHSYSLT
;
A
#
# COMPACT_ATOMS: atom_id res chain seq x y z
N MET A 1 17.80 6.89 -7.92
CA MET A 1 17.51 6.59 -9.33
C MET A 1 16.87 7.83 -9.95
N ASP A 2 17.17 8.12 -11.18
CA ASP A 2 16.44 9.12 -11.98
C ASP A 2 15.11 8.51 -12.43
N ALA A 3 13.99 9.20 -12.17
CA ALA A 3 12.65 8.63 -12.37
C ALA A 3 12.22 8.57 -13.84
N GLU A 4 12.80 9.42 -14.72
CA GLU A 4 12.46 9.44 -16.14
C GLU A 4 13.24 8.39 -16.91
N SER A 5 14.57 8.34 -16.69
CA SER A 5 15.46 7.44 -17.44
C SER A 5 15.67 6.07 -16.78
N GLY A 6 15.27 5.89 -15.52
CA GLY A 6 15.55 4.69 -14.74
C GLY A 6 17.03 4.53 -14.37
N ARG A 7 17.88 5.52 -14.65
CA ARG A 7 19.32 5.44 -14.39
C ARG A 7 19.60 5.49 -12.89
N ILE A 8 20.39 4.54 -12.41
CA ILE A 8 20.89 4.54 -11.03
C ILE A 8 21.94 5.65 -10.90
N LEU A 9 21.68 6.60 -10.00
CA LEU A 9 22.58 7.75 -9.74
C LEU A 9 23.57 7.43 -8.62
N TYR A 10 23.13 6.64 -7.62
CA TYR A 10 23.92 6.20 -6.50
C TYR A 10 23.29 4.93 -5.92
N GLY A 11 24.12 4.00 -5.42
CA GLY A 11 23.69 2.79 -4.73
C GLY A 11 24.60 2.45 -3.57
N LYS A 12 24.00 1.93 -2.49
CA LYS A 12 24.70 1.33 -1.36
C LYS A 12 23.97 0.03 -1.03
N GLU A 13 24.60 -1.10 -1.35
CA GLU A 13 24.00 -2.43 -1.21
C GLU A 13 22.61 -2.52 -1.86
N GLU A 14 22.43 -1.80 -2.96
CA GLU A 14 21.12 -1.58 -3.61
C GLU A 14 20.50 -2.86 -4.19
N GLN A 15 21.29 -3.93 -4.31
CA GLN A 15 20.85 -5.24 -4.75
C GLN A 15 20.65 -6.25 -3.60
N THR A 16 20.95 -5.84 -2.35
CA THR A 16 20.84 -6.73 -1.19
C THR A 16 19.39 -6.82 -0.72
N PRO A 17 18.78 -8.03 -0.73
CA PRO A 17 17.42 -8.22 -0.23
C PRO A 17 17.33 -7.91 1.28
N ARG A 18 16.26 -7.20 1.65
CA ARG A 18 15.99 -6.78 3.04
C ARG A 18 14.48 -6.74 3.29
N PRO A 19 14.04 -6.87 4.54
CA PRO A 19 12.69 -6.47 4.92
C PRO A 19 12.42 -5.03 4.50
N MET A 20 11.27 -4.79 3.88
CA MET A 20 10.96 -3.49 3.28
C MET A 20 10.00 -2.64 4.13
N ALA A 21 9.48 -3.20 5.23
CA ALA A 21 8.54 -2.54 6.12
C ALA A 21 7.41 -1.82 5.37
N SER A 22 6.96 -0.68 5.85
CA SER A 22 5.82 0.06 5.28
C SER A 22 6.02 0.61 3.87
N THR A 23 7.22 0.54 3.29
CA THR A 23 7.38 0.87 1.85
C THR A 23 6.60 -0.10 0.96
N THR A 24 6.25 -1.28 1.46
CA THR A 24 5.28 -2.22 0.87
C THR A 24 3.97 -1.55 0.45
N LYS A 25 3.50 -0.57 1.21
CA LYS A 25 2.22 0.11 0.99
C LYS A 25 2.16 0.91 -0.33
N ILE A 26 3.31 1.19 -0.93
CA ILE A 26 3.39 1.75 -2.30
C ILE A 26 2.75 0.78 -3.29
N MET A 27 3.09 -0.52 -3.21
CA MET A 27 2.49 -1.55 -4.07
C MET A 27 1.00 -1.73 -3.76
N THR A 28 0.63 -1.71 -2.48
CA THR A 28 -0.78 -1.83 -2.04
C THR A 28 -1.63 -0.68 -2.59
N CYS A 29 -1.16 0.55 -2.48
CA CYS A 29 -1.83 1.74 -3.03
C CYS A 29 -1.94 1.66 -4.55
N LEU A 30 -0.85 1.31 -5.23
CA LEU A 30 -0.79 1.20 -6.69
C LEU A 30 -1.82 0.20 -7.23
N LEU A 31 -1.87 -1.01 -6.67
CA LEU A 31 -2.82 -2.04 -7.10
C LEU A 31 -4.27 -1.64 -6.84
N ALA A 32 -4.55 -1.00 -5.70
CA ALA A 32 -5.89 -0.51 -5.41
C ALA A 32 -6.32 0.57 -6.43
N LEU A 33 -5.43 1.49 -6.80
CA LEU A 33 -5.69 2.49 -7.84
C LEU A 33 -5.91 1.90 -9.24
N GLU A 34 -5.25 0.78 -9.53
CA GLU A 34 -5.37 0.12 -10.84
C GLU A 34 -6.58 -0.81 -10.95
N GLN A 35 -7.08 -1.36 -9.84
CA GLN A 35 -8.06 -2.45 -9.85
C GLN A 35 -9.39 -2.12 -9.15
N SER A 36 -9.56 -0.93 -8.62
CA SER A 36 -10.79 -0.49 -7.96
C SER A 36 -11.15 0.95 -8.31
N SER A 37 -12.42 1.31 -8.08
CA SER A 37 -12.86 2.71 -8.20
C SER A 37 -12.61 3.47 -6.90
N PRO A 38 -12.22 4.76 -6.95
CA PRO A 38 -12.07 5.60 -5.76
C PRO A 38 -13.32 5.71 -4.87
N SER A 39 -14.50 5.52 -5.45
CA SER A 39 -15.79 5.60 -4.76
C SER A 39 -16.27 4.25 -4.20
N GLU A 40 -15.57 3.16 -4.46
CA GLU A 40 -15.93 1.85 -3.89
C GLU A 40 -15.87 1.87 -2.37
N GLU A 41 -16.84 1.17 -1.77
CA GLU A 41 -16.97 1.05 -0.33
C GLU A 41 -16.20 -0.16 0.18
N VAL A 42 -15.26 0.10 1.07
CA VAL A 42 -14.40 -0.92 1.68
C VAL A 42 -14.75 -1.08 3.14
N SER A 43 -15.07 -2.30 3.57
CA SER A 43 -15.45 -2.62 4.94
C SER A 43 -14.31 -3.27 5.70
N PHE A 44 -14.18 -2.94 7.00
CA PHE A 44 -13.18 -3.52 7.89
C PHE A 44 -13.64 -4.87 8.41
N SER A 45 -12.87 -5.92 8.12
CA SER A 45 -13.05 -7.27 8.62
C SER A 45 -12.54 -7.44 10.06
N SER A 46 -12.79 -8.60 10.65
CA SER A 46 -12.18 -8.97 11.95
C SER A 46 -10.66 -9.05 11.87
N ARG A 47 -10.10 -9.49 10.73
CA ARG A 47 -8.65 -9.54 10.48
C ARG A 47 -8.06 -8.13 10.41
N ALA A 48 -8.68 -7.23 9.65
CA ALA A 48 -8.23 -5.86 9.53
C ALA A 48 -8.16 -5.16 10.89
N VAL A 49 -9.24 -5.18 11.68
CA VAL A 49 -9.26 -4.50 12.98
C VAL A 49 -8.33 -5.11 14.03
N SER A 50 -7.85 -6.34 13.83
CA SER A 50 -6.87 -6.98 14.73
C SER A 50 -5.42 -6.58 14.46
N MET A 51 -5.17 -5.76 13.43
CA MET A 51 -3.79 -5.39 13.08
C MET A 51 -3.14 -4.53 14.17
N PRO A 52 -1.83 -4.76 14.42
CA PRO A 52 -1.10 -3.95 15.40
C PRO A 52 -0.94 -2.51 14.93
N LYS A 53 -0.59 -1.63 15.88
CA LYS A 53 -0.23 -0.22 15.57
C LYS A 53 0.94 -0.19 14.54
N VAL A 54 0.96 0.76 13.61
CA VAL A 54 0.09 1.93 13.47
C VAL A 54 -1.23 1.52 12.78
N HIS A 55 -2.39 1.99 13.26
CA HIS A 55 -3.69 1.63 12.70
C HIS A 55 -4.68 2.81 12.78
N LEU A 56 -5.63 2.87 11.86
CA LEU A 56 -6.73 3.83 11.86
C LEU A 56 -7.63 3.65 13.12
N GLY A 57 -7.73 2.41 13.59
CA GLY A 57 -8.56 2.08 14.75
C GLY A 57 -10.05 2.00 14.43
N ALA A 58 -10.39 1.72 13.19
CA ALA A 58 -11.77 1.51 12.77
C ALA A 58 -12.39 0.28 13.44
N SER A 59 -13.68 0.31 13.70
CA SER A 59 -14.42 -0.83 14.23
C SER A 59 -14.75 -1.84 13.13
N LYS A 60 -14.90 -3.12 13.50
CA LYS A 60 -15.40 -4.15 12.59
C LYS A 60 -16.71 -3.71 11.93
N GLY A 61 -16.77 -3.82 10.61
CA GLY A 61 -17.93 -3.40 9.80
C GLY A 61 -18.03 -1.88 9.57
N SER A 62 -17.09 -1.07 10.04
CA SER A 62 -16.94 0.30 9.56
C SER A 62 -16.59 0.28 8.07
N SER A 63 -17.14 1.22 7.31
CA SER A 63 -16.94 1.31 5.85
C SER A 63 -16.53 2.71 5.46
N PHE A 64 -15.57 2.79 4.54
CA PHE A 64 -15.01 4.03 4.01
C PHE A 64 -14.89 3.93 2.49
N THR A 65 -14.78 5.05 1.81
CA THR A 65 -14.44 5.01 0.37
C THR A 65 -13.00 4.53 0.17
N MET A 66 -12.74 3.85 -0.94
CA MET A 66 -11.36 3.46 -1.31
C MET A 66 -10.43 4.67 -1.31
N ASN A 67 -10.87 5.81 -1.86
CA ASN A 67 -10.08 7.04 -1.87
C ASN A 67 -9.69 7.51 -0.45
N ASP A 68 -10.57 7.41 0.53
CA ASP A 68 -10.27 7.79 1.91
C ASP A 68 -9.25 6.83 2.54
N LEU A 69 -9.40 5.53 2.27
CA LEU A 69 -8.47 4.53 2.77
C LEU A 69 -7.08 4.65 2.14
N LEU A 70 -6.99 5.02 0.87
CA LEU A 70 -5.68 5.24 0.24
C LEU A 70 -4.95 6.45 0.83
N HIS A 71 -5.67 7.51 1.25
CA HIS A 71 -5.05 8.58 2.03
C HIS A 71 -4.63 8.11 3.42
N SER A 72 -5.46 7.35 4.13
CA SER A 72 -5.12 6.73 5.41
C SER A 72 -3.87 5.84 5.32
N LEU A 73 -3.76 5.08 4.24
CA LEU A 73 -2.63 4.19 3.94
C LEU A 73 -1.33 4.96 3.73
N MET A 74 -1.36 6.04 2.95
CA MET A 74 -0.16 6.73 2.50
C MET A 74 0.28 7.87 3.42
N LEU A 75 -0.63 8.54 4.12
CA LEU A 75 -0.29 9.61 5.05
C LEU A 75 0.14 9.07 6.43
N GLU A 76 -0.63 8.12 6.97
CA GLU A 76 -0.43 7.60 8.33
C GLU A 76 0.12 6.17 8.38
N SER A 77 0.24 5.52 7.23
CA SER A 77 0.77 4.15 7.14
C SER A 77 -0.05 3.10 7.93
N HIS A 78 -1.36 3.24 8.03
CA HIS A 78 -2.22 2.38 8.83
C HIS A 78 -2.24 0.93 8.35
N ASN A 79 -1.96 -0.02 9.25
CA ASN A 79 -1.86 -1.45 8.94
C ASN A 79 -3.22 -2.11 8.73
N ASP A 80 -4.22 -1.74 9.52
CA ASP A 80 -5.60 -2.21 9.40
C ASP A 80 -6.23 -1.78 8.06
N THR A 81 -5.94 -0.55 7.65
CA THR A 81 -6.33 -0.02 6.34
C THR A 81 -5.73 -0.84 5.20
N ALA A 82 -4.43 -1.17 5.28
CA ALA A 82 -3.77 -1.98 4.26
C ALA A 82 -4.43 -3.36 4.10
N VAL A 83 -4.81 -3.99 5.22
CA VAL A 83 -5.50 -5.28 5.21
C VAL A 83 -6.91 -5.15 4.64
N ALA A 84 -7.68 -4.13 5.04
CA ALA A 84 -9.02 -3.91 4.50
C ALA A 84 -9.01 -3.69 2.98
N VAL A 85 -8.07 -2.88 2.48
CA VAL A 85 -7.86 -2.67 1.04
C VAL A 85 -7.48 -3.97 0.34
N ALA A 86 -6.56 -4.75 0.91
CA ALA A 86 -6.11 -6.01 0.34
C ALA A 86 -7.24 -7.04 0.24
N GLU A 87 -8.04 -7.20 1.30
CA GLU A 87 -9.20 -8.10 1.29
C GLU A 87 -10.24 -7.70 0.26
N HIS A 88 -10.48 -6.40 0.08
CA HIS A 88 -11.41 -5.88 -0.92
C HIS A 88 -10.95 -6.17 -2.35
N VAL A 89 -9.70 -5.83 -2.68
CA VAL A 89 -9.16 -5.93 -4.05
C VAL A 89 -8.75 -7.36 -4.42
N GLY A 90 -8.25 -8.11 -3.44
CA GLY A 90 -7.74 -9.48 -3.63
C GLY A 90 -8.72 -10.58 -3.28
N GLY A 91 -9.86 -10.25 -2.64
CA GLY A 91 -10.77 -11.23 -2.06
C GLY A 91 -10.24 -11.84 -0.75
N SER A 92 -8.93 -11.78 -0.53
CA SER A 92 -8.22 -12.16 0.70
C SER A 92 -6.85 -11.48 0.72
N VAL A 93 -6.18 -11.50 1.88
CA VAL A 93 -4.79 -11.01 2.00
C VAL A 93 -3.85 -11.84 1.11
N GLU A 94 -4.03 -13.13 1.09
CA GLU A 94 -3.25 -14.07 0.28
C GLU A 94 -3.45 -13.83 -1.22
N GLY A 95 -4.71 -13.72 -1.66
CA GLY A 95 -5.04 -13.41 -3.06
C GLY A 95 -4.53 -12.03 -3.48
N PHE A 96 -4.45 -11.07 -2.55
CA PHE A 96 -3.84 -9.78 -2.81
C PHE A 96 -2.31 -9.89 -2.92
N ALA A 97 -1.65 -10.69 -2.06
CA ALA A 97 -0.22 -10.95 -2.17
C ALA A 97 0.16 -11.59 -3.51
N ASP A 98 -0.67 -12.49 -4.04
CA ASP A 98 -0.49 -13.04 -5.40
C ASP A 98 -0.52 -11.93 -6.46
N LYS A 99 -1.47 -11.00 -6.37
CA LYS A 99 -1.52 -9.83 -7.28
C LYS A 99 -0.30 -8.92 -7.14
N MET A 100 0.18 -8.69 -5.91
CA MET A 100 1.41 -7.92 -5.66
C MET A 100 2.61 -8.57 -6.33
N ASN A 101 2.77 -9.88 -6.23
CA ASN A 101 3.86 -10.63 -6.84
C ASN A 101 3.75 -10.69 -8.37
N GLN A 102 2.54 -10.82 -8.92
CA GLN A 102 2.32 -10.70 -10.36
C GLN A 102 2.72 -9.31 -10.88
N LYS A 103 2.36 -8.25 -10.16
CA LYS A 103 2.76 -6.88 -10.52
C LYS A 103 4.27 -6.68 -10.39
N ALA A 104 4.90 -7.23 -9.35
CA ALA A 104 6.35 -7.20 -9.17
C ALA A 104 7.06 -7.84 -10.38
N ALA A 105 6.59 -9.00 -10.82
CA ALA A 105 7.13 -9.66 -12.01
C ALA A 105 6.97 -8.82 -13.28
N GLN A 106 5.79 -8.20 -13.49
CA GLN A 106 5.54 -7.30 -14.63
C GLN A 106 6.48 -6.08 -14.65
N LEU A 107 6.86 -5.58 -13.46
CA LEU A 107 7.76 -4.45 -13.30
C LEU A 107 9.25 -4.85 -13.28
N GLY A 108 9.57 -6.13 -13.39
CA GLY A 108 10.93 -6.65 -13.34
C GLY A 108 11.59 -6.49 -11.96
N LEU A 109 10.80 -6.55 -10.88
CA LEU A 109 11.30 -6.50 -9.50
C LEU A 109 11.76 -7.90 -9.07
N ASN A 110 12.88 -8.36 -9.62
CA ASN A 110 13.28 -9.75 -9.58
C ASN A 110 13.76 -10.25 -8.21
N ALA A 111 14.10 -9.33 -7.30
CA ALA A 111 14.53 -9.66 -5.94
C ALA A 111 13.46 -9.28 -4.89
N THR A 112 12.21 -9.10 -5.34
CA THR A 112 11.08 -8.68 -4.51
C THR A 112 10.07 -9.81 -4.38
N HIS A 113 9.64 -10.07 -3.13
CA HIS A 113 8.54 -10.97 -2.84
C HIS A 113 7.65 -10.38 -1.75
N PHE A 114 6.35 -10.27 -2.03
CA PHE A 114 5.34 -9.75 -1.13
C PHE A 114 4.57 -10.89 -0.46
N VAL A 115 4.41 -10.83 0.86
CA VAL A 115 3.60 -11.74 1.66
C VAL A 115 2.48 -10.99 2.38
N THR A 116 2.77 -9.74 2.81
CA THR A 116 1.82 -8.91 3.54
C THR A 116 1.55 -7.59 2.81
N PRO A 117 0.31 -7.04 2.87
CA PRO A 117 -0.02 -5.77 2.22
C PRO A 117 0.43 -4.54 3.01
N ASN A 118 0.75 -4.70 4.28
CA ASN A 118 1.11 -3.64 5.21
C ASN A 118 2.61 -3.51 5.48
N GLY A 119 3.40 -4.55 5.11
CA GLY A 119 4.83 -4.57 5.33
C GLY A 119 5.26 -5.05 6.71
N LEU A 120 4.36 -5.67 7.48
CA LEU A 120 4.75 -6.40 8.67
C LEU A 120 5.59 -7.62 8.29
N ASP A 121 6.57 -7.92 9.10
CA ASP A 121 7.52 -9.00 8.84
C ASP A 121 6.81 -10.34 8.68
N ALA A 122 7.20 -11.04 7.63
CA ALA A 122 6.79 -12.41 7.34
C ALA A 122 7.92 -13.13 6.60
N GLU A 123 8.00 -14.44 6.74
CA GLU A 123 9.01 -15.22 6.04
C GLU A 123 8.91 -15.00 4.53
N GLY A 124 10.01 -14.66 3.90
CA GLY A 124 10.08 -14.35 2.48
C GLY A 124 9.61 -12.95 2.07
N HIS A 125 9.07 -12.12 2.99
CA HIS A 125 8.67 -10.74 2.68
C HIS A 125 9.89 -9.84 2.56
N GLN A 126 10.38 -9.62 1.34
CA GLN A 126 11.62 -8.90 1.10
C GLN A 126 11.64 -8.16 -0.24
N SER A 127 12.52 -7.18 -0.34
CA SER A 127 12.84 -6.46 -1.58
C SER A 127 14.27 -5.92 -1.51
N THR A 128 14.70 -5.27 -2.58
CA THR A 128 15.96 -4.53 -2.62
C THR A 128 15.70 -3.03 -2.78
N PRO A 129 16.64 -2.15 -2.34
CA PRO A 129 16.54 -0.72 -2.60
C PRO A 129 16.34 -0.38 -4.09
N ALA A 130 17.00 -1.12 -4.99
CA ALA A 130 16.84 -0.93 -6.43
C ALA A 130 15.43 -1.24 -6.92
N ASP A 131 14.84 -2.35 -6.49
CA ASP A 131 13.48 -2.73 -6.85
C ASP A 131 12.44 -1.75 -6.27
N MET A 132 12.63 -1.33 -5.01
CA MET A 132 11.74 -0.34 -4.40
C MET A 132 11.82 1.02 -5.09
N CYS A 133 13.00 1.44 -5.59
CA CYS A 133 13.12 2.63 -6.41
C CYS A 133 12.37 2.50 -7.74
N ARG A 134 12.44 1.34 -8.39
CA ARG A 134 11.68 1.07 -9.64
C ARG A 134 10.18 1.12 -9.38
N LEU A 135 9.71 0.47 -8.32
CA LEU A 135 8.30 0.50 -7.91
C LEU A 135 7.83 1.93 -7.65
N ALA A 136 8.57 2.70 -6.86
CA ALA A 136 8.22 4.09 -6.55
C ALA A 136 8.20 4.96 -7.82
N SER A 137 9.19 4.80 -8.70
CA SER A 137 9.23 5.53 -9.98
C SER A 137 8.01 5.21 -10.85
N TYR A 138 7.61 3.94 -10.92
CA TYR A 138 6.41 3.55 -11.66
C TYR A 138 5.13 4.13 -11.01
N ALA A 139 5.01 4.04 -9.69
CA ALA A 139 3.85 4.59 -8.97
C ALA A 139 3.71 6.10 -9.16
N CYS A 140 4.81 6.84 -9.21
CA CYS A 140 4.82 8.29 -9.46
C CYS A 140 4.37 8.68 -10.88
N GLN A 141 4.24 7.75 -11.83
CA GLN A 141 3.63 8.01 -13.13
C GLN A 141 2.09 8.05 -13.06
N ASN A 142 1.51 7.51 -11.99
CA ASN A 142 0.07 7.54 -11.75
C ASN A 142 -0.33 8.88 -11.10
N LYS A 143 -1.17 9.66 -11.79
CA LYS A 143 -1.61 10.99 -11.34
C LYS A 143 -2.40 10.95 -10.02
N ASP A 144 -3.17 9.90 -9.79
CA ASP A 144 -3.97 9.78 -8.56
C ASP A 144 -3.10 9.36 -7.38
N PHE A 145 -2.08 8.52 -7.61
CA PHE A 145 -1.03 8.27 -6.62
C PHE A 145 -0.34 9.58 -6.21
N LEU A 146 0.08 10.40 -7.17
CA LEU A 146 0.70 11.70 -6.89
C LEU A 146 -0.22 12.64 -6.09
N LYS A 147 -1.52 12.71 -6.42
CA LYS A 147 -2.47 13.51 -5.64
C LYS A 147 -2.53 13.06 -4.18
N ILE A 148 -2.58 11.76 -3.92
CA ILE A 148 -2.64 11.19 -2.58
C ILE A 148 -1.40 11.58 -1.78
N ILE A 149 -0.20 11.31 -2.30
CA ILE A 149 1.06 11.56 -1.58
C ILE A 149 1.42 13.05 -1.43
N HIS A 150 0.82 13.93 -2.22
CA HIS A 150 0.95 15.39 -2.09
C HIS A 150 -0.10 16.02 -1.18
N THR A 151 -1.04 15.22 -0.64
CA THR A 151 -2.06 15.71 0.28
C THR A 151 -1.44 15.97 1.66
N PRO A 152 -1.43 17.21 2.17
CA PRO A 152 -0.78 17.53 3.44
C PRO A 152 -1.59 17.04 4.65
N SER A 153 -2.91 17.00 4.51
CA SER A 153 -3.82 16.49 5.54
C SER A 153 -5.20 16.24 4.94
N LYS A 154 -5.93 15.32 5.55
CA LYS A 154 -7.31 15.00 5.14
C LYS A 154 -8.12 14.50 6.32
N THR A 155 -9.38 14.94 6.42
CA THR A 155 -10.36 14.31 7.32
C THR A 155 -11.16 13.30 6.52
N ILE A 156 -11.24 12.07 7.01
CA ILE A 156 -12.08 11.00 6.45
C ILE A 156 -13.16 10.63 7.46
N SER A 157 -14.27 10.07 6.99
CA SER A 157 -15.36 9.65 7.87
C SER A 157 -15.92 8.30 7.43
N ASP A 158 -16.28 7.47 8.41
CA ASP A 158 -17.03 6.25 8.13
C ASP A 158 -18.52 6.59 7.84
N LYS A 159 -19.26 5.59 7.36
CA LYS A 159 -20.71 5.75 7.09
C LYS A 159 -21.56 6.03 8.35
N LYS A 160 -21.00 5.85 9.54
CA LYS A 160 -21.67 6.15 10.81
C LYS A 160 -21.37 7.56 11.30
N GLY A 161 -20.53 8.31 10.58
CA GLY A 161 -20.17 9.68 10.90
C GLY A 161 -18.99 9.84 11.87
N HIS A 162 -18.26 8.76 12.19
CA HIS A 162 -17.01 8.89 12.94
C HIS A 162 -15.92 9.46 12.02
N SER A 163 -15.27 10.53 12.46
CA SER A 163 -14.25 11.24 11.68
C SER A 163 -12.84 10.97 12.21
N TYR A 164 -11.90 10.90 11.28
CA TYR A 164 -10.47 10.63 11.54
C TYR A 164 -9.65 11.68 10.78
N SER A 165 -8.74 12.36 11.47
CA SER A 165 -7.82 13.32 10.85
C SER A 165 -6.53 12.62 10.50
N LEU A 166 -6.09 12.80 9.26
CA LEU A 166 -4.84 12.27 8.68
C LEU A 166 -3.90 13.45 8.41
N THR A 167 -2.60 13.29 8.69
CA THR A 167 -1.59 14.35 8.54
C THR A 167 -0.28 13.84 7.94
#